data_fd197854019006af3975b9e67c0d0632
#
_entry.id   fd197854019006af3975b9e67c0d0632
#
_cell.length_a   1.000
_cell.length_b   1.000
_cell.length_c   1.000
_cell.angle_alpha   90.00
_cell.angle_beta   90.00
_cell.angle_gamma   90.00
#
_symmetry.space_group_name_H-M   'P 1'
#
loop_
_entity.id
_entity.type
_entity.pdbx_description
1 polymer ?
#
loop_
_entity_poly.entity_id
_entity_poly.type
_entity_poly.pdbx_seq_one_letter_code
_entity_poly.pdbx_strand_id
1 'polypeptide(L)'
;MRLKFTAKTVALSIACAFASTAFSQTLKIGLASEPTAVDPHYHQTTPNEALVTHIFETLVRMSPDMKMLPSLAKSWKATDDHTWTFELDENAKFSNGDPFTANDVILSFCRILHNETAIGSGLTNVARRIQSIEVINDKTVQLKTSIPYPLLPNELARVPMIWNGVVKHDNLRFDPENNCGVTSAWPNVNDFNKGDLVVGTGPYTLKSYVKGSGIELERNDNYWGEKPDWQSVRMTAVPSAGPRLTGLLAGDFDLIENPAARDLKRITDGGFGHTITPSVRVMFFQLDVGRDQSPLVKSPKGDNPLQNQKVRQAMSMAIDRKAIVERIMDGVAEPANQYIPVGMHGSIMDAPALEFNPKKAKELLAEAGYPDGFELTLSATNDRYINDAQLTQAVAQYLSRIGIKVNVDTMTRSVYFPKRAKREFSVALGGWGSETGEASNFLQYWVTTTNKDLGVGGSNYGAYSNPELDEKFLTAIRTLDDDKRSELLQQAVQLSLDDMAHIPLHFESGVWAFRKGINYVGRADQRTMATHASIAE
;
A
#
# COMPACT_ATOMS: atom_id res chain seq x y z
N MET A 1 87.25 36.61 -25.10
CA MET A 1 86.72 36.04 -23.86
C MET A 1 85.22 35.93 -24.04
N ARG A 2 84.70 34.75 -24.44
CA ARG A 2 83.24 34.48 -24.70
C ARG A 2 82.69 33.59 -23.62
N LEU A 3 81.80 34.13 -22.76
CA LEU A 3 81.10 33.34 -21.77
C LEU A 3 79.95 32.59 -22.47
N LYS A 4 79.92 31.29 -22.28
CA LYS A 4 78.81 30.42 -22.67
C LYS A 4 77.80 30.29 -21.50
N PHE A 5 76.59 30.79 -21.68
CA PHE A 5 75.46 30.49 -20.77
C PHE A 5 74.79 29.20 -21.19
N THR A 6 74.79 28.22 -20.31
CA THR A 6 74.01 26.99 -20.45
C THR A 6 72.71 27.15 -19.72
N ALA A 7 71.62 27.20 -20.48
CA ALA A 7 70.27 27.19 -19.94
C ALA A 7 69.86 25.75 -19.52
N LYS A 8 69.62 25.52 -18.21
CA LYS A 8 69.02 24.32 -17.71
C LYS A 8 67.48 24.51 -17.71
N THR A 9 66.79 23.81 -18.61
CA THR A 9 65.33 23.73 -18.67
C THR A 9 64.83 22.82 -17.55
N VAL A 10 64.19 23.36 -16.51
CA VAL A 10 63.47 22.60 -15.49
C VAL A 10 62.09 22.38 -16.00
N ALA A 11 61.80 21.17 -16.41
CA ALA A 11 60.41 20.74 -16.73
C ALA A 11 59.63 20.51 -15.42
N LEU A 12 58.75 21.44 -15.08
CA LEU A 12 57.84 21.32 -13.96
C LEU A 12 56.61 20.48 -14.43
N SER A 13 56.59 19.19 -14.12
CA SER A 13 55.44 18.31 -14.37
C SER A 13 54.34 18.65 -13.37
N ILE A 14 53.34 19.40 -13.79
CA ILE A 14 52.09 19.59 -13.03
C ILE A 14 51.26 18.32 -13.20
N ALA A 15 51.36 17.43 -12.21
CA ALA A 15 50.40 16.35 -12.04
C ALA A 15 49.06 16.97 -11.58
N CYS A 16 48.12 17.19 -12.51
CA CYS A 16 46.72 17.45 -12.16
C CYS A 16 46.13 16.20 -11.51
N ALA A 17 46.22 16.14 -10.19
CA ALA A 17 45.41 15.23 -9.41
C ALA A 17 43.93 15.67 -9.61
N PHE A 18 43.20 14.99 -10.49
CA PHE A 18 41.76 15.01 -10.45
C PHE A 18 41.34 14.37 -9.13
N ALA A 19 41.28 15.17 -8.08
CA ALA A 19 40.48 14.84 -6.92
C ALA A 19 39.06 14.81 -7.42
N SER A 20 38.54 13.63 -7.75
CA SER A 20 37.12 13.39 -7.84
C SER A 20 36.54 13.77 -6.48
N THR A 21 36.07 15.01 -6.38
CA THR A 21 35.20 15.41 -5.30
C THR A 21 33.98 14.46 -5.41
N ALA A 22 33.97 13.44 -4.56
CA ALA A 22 32.76 12.68 -4.31
C ALA A 22 31.78 13.69 -3.74
N PHE A 23 31.04 14.35 -4.63
CA PHE A 23 29.86 15.12 -4.22
C PHE A 23 28.98 14.14 -3.50
N SER A 24 28.77 14.38 -2.22
CA SER A 24 27.74 13.70 -1.44
C SER A 24 26.43 13.90 -2.18
N GLN A 25 26.02 12.88 -2.96
CA GLN A 25 24.83 12.99 -3.78
C GLN A 25 23.62 12.77 -2.86
N THR A 26 22.99 13.89 -2.51
CA THR A 26 21.73 13.88 -1.76
C THR A 26 20.56 13.84 -2.71
N LEU A 27 19.69 12.84 -2.58
CA LEU A 27 18.40 12.80 -3.27
C LEU A 27 17.36 13.57 -2.45
N LYS A 28 16.82 14.64 -3.02
CA LYS A 28 15.75 15.44 -2.40
C LYS A 28 14.39 15.02 -2.92
N ILE A 29 13.52 14.50 -2.03
CA ILE A 29 12.20 13.97 -2.37
C ILE A 29 11.10 14.89 -1.80
N GLY A 30 10.20 15.35 -2.67
CA GLY A 30 8.97 16.05 -2.28
C GLY A 30 7.81 15.06 -2.12
N LEU A 31 7.39 14.79 -0.87
CA LEU A 31 6.30 13.89 -0.55
C LEU A 31 4.94 14.60 -0.57
N ALA A 32 3.86 13.90 -0.94
CA ALA A 32 2.50 14.42 -0.84
C ALA A 32 1.93 14.34 0.59
N SER A 33 2.48 13.46 1.42
CA SER A 33 2.03 13.28 2.80
C SER A 33 3.21 12.94 3.71
N GLU A 34 3.23 13.50 4.91
CA GLU A 34 4.28 13.25 5.90
C GLU A 34 4.05 11.91 6.60
N PRO A 35 5.12 11.09 6.79
CA PRO A 35 5.09 9.98 7.75
C PRO A 35 4.83 10.48 9.16
N THR A 36 4.03 9.76 9.93
CA THR A 36 3.62 10.17 11.27
C THR A 36 4.58 9.76 12.38
N ALA A 37 5.49 8.81 12.09
CA ALA A 37 6.51 8.29 12.99
C ALA A 37 7.56 7.50 12.22
N VAL A 38 8.72 7.27 12.86
CA VAL A 38 9.76 6.34 12.38
C VAL A 38 9.67 4.96 13.05
N ASP A 39 8.77 4.79 14.00
CA ASP A 39 8.50 3.50 14.64
C ASP A 39 7.89 2.52 13.61
N PRO A 40 8.58 1.38 13.33
CA PRO A 40 8.15 0.43 12.29
C PRO A 40 6.84 -0.28 12.61
N HIS A 41 6.41 -0.31 13.86
CA HIS A 41 5.21 -1.01 14.30
C HIS A 41 4.08 -0.07 14.75
N TYR A 42 4.17 1.25 14.41
CA TYR A 42 3.22 2.25 14.91
C TYR A 42 1.97 2.37 14.04
N HIS A 43 2.12 2.63 12.74
CA HIS A 43 1.00 2.95 11.86
C HIS A 43 1.26 2.53 10.42
N GLN A 44 0.41 1.66 9.90
CA GLN A 44 0.51 1.16 8.53
C GLN A 44 -0.22 2.10 7.55
N THR A 45 0.45 3.16 7.14
CA THR A 45 0.03 4.02 6.02
C THR A 45 1.15 4.09 5.00
N THR A 46 0.83 4.30 3.74
CA THR A 46 1.81 4.33 2.64
C THR A 46 3.04 5.21 2.93
N PRO A 47 2.91 6.46 3.48
CA PRO A 47 4.09 7.27 3.83
C PRO A 47 4.95 6.66 4.94
N ASN A 48 4.32 6.10 5.99
CA ASN A 48 5.06 5.43 7.08
C ASN A 48 5.78 4.19 6.58
N GLU A 49 5.09 3.32 5.83
CA GLU A 49 5.66 2.10 5.28
C GLU A 49 6.80 2.41 4.30
N ALA A 50 6.66 3.45 3.46
CA ALA A 50 7.73 3.91 2.58
C ALA A 50 8.97 4.32 3.39
N LEU A 51 8.83 5.16 4.42
CA LEU A 51 9.95 5.55 5.28
C LEU A 51 10.60 4.35 5.97
N VAL A 52 9.78 3.53 6.62
CA VAL A 52 10.22 2.37 7.40
C VAL A 52 11.01 1.38 6.53
N THR A 53 10.57 1.11 5.30
CA THR A 53 11.24 0.18 4.38
C THR A 53 12.64 0.64 3.95
N HIS A 54 13.00 1.92 4.08
CA HIS A 54 14.38 2.37 3.86
C HIS A 54 15.33 1.91 4.98
N ILE A 55 14.81 1.69 6.18
CA ILE A 55 15.60 1.48 7.41
C ILE A 55 15.49 0.05 7.90
N PHE A 56 14.27 -0.51 7.88
CA PHE A 56 13.96 -1.84 8.38
C PHE A 56 13.52 -2.74 7.24
N GLU A 57 14.03 -3.96 7.24
CA GLU A 57 13.59 -4.96 6.27
C GLU A 57 12.64 -5.97 6.92
N THR A 58 12.04 -6.77 6.09
CA THR A 58 11.06 -7.80 6.42
C THR A 58 11.62 -9.18 6.09
N LEU A 59 11.02 -10.27 6.55
CA LEU A 59 11.48 -11.62 6.19
C LEU A 59 11.41 -11.86 4.68
N VAL A 60 10.33 -11.43 4.04
CA VAL A 60 10.13 -11.44 2.59
C VAL A 60 9.75 -10.05 2.13
N ARG A 61 9.97 -9.68 0.88
CA ARG A 61 9.62 -8.36 0.34
C ARG A 61 8.81 -8.47 -0.93
N MET A 62 8.06 -7.41 -1.26
CA MET A 62 7.36 -7.28 -2.54
C MET A 62 8.21 -6.49 -3.53
N SER A 63 8.33 -7.02 -4.76
CA SER A 63 8.89 -6.29 -5.90
C SER A 63 8.03 -5.07 -6.27
N PRO A 64 8.49 -4.17 -7.15
CA PRO A 64 7.67 -3.07 -7.64
C PRO A 64 6.33 -3.50 -8.27
N ASP A 65 6.30 -4.67 -8.90
CA ASP A 65 5.12 -5.29 -9.53
C ASP A 65 4.38 -6.29 -8.61
N MET A 66 4.61 -6.21 -7.29
CA MET A 66 3.94 -6.99 -6.23
C MET A 66 4.20 -8.50 -6.28
N LYS A 67 5.33 -8.94 -6.80
CA LYS A 67 5.79 -10.32 -6.67
C LYS A 67 6.59 -10.50 -5.38
N MET A 68 6.41 -11.63 -4.73
CA MET A 68 7.12 -11.97 -3.51
C MET A 68 8.58 -12.34 -3.81
N LEU A 69 9.51 -11.73 -3.10
CA LEU A 69 10.96 -11.91 -3.26
C LEU A 69 11.63 -12.20 -1.90
N PRO A 70 12.77 -12.91 -1.90
CA PRO A 70 13.63 -13.02 -0.72
C PRO A 70 14.03 -11.65 -0.15
N SER A 71 14.19 -11.59 1.17
CA SER A 71 14.75 -10.46 1.91
C SER A 71 15.57 -11.03 3.08
N LEU A 72 15.27 -10.71 4.34
CA LEU A 72 15.98 -11.29 5.49
C LEU A 72 15.86 -12.82 5.56
N ALA A 73 14.83 -13.41 4.97
CA ALA A 73 14.78 -14.84 4.67
C ALA A 73 15.16 -15.07 3.20
N LYS A 74 16.18 -15.90 2.96
CA LYS A 74 16.62 -16.33 1.63
C LYS A 74 15.67 -17.33 0.98
N SER A 75 14.92 -18.08 1.81
CA SER A 75 13.90 -19.04 1.36
C SER A 75 12.89 -19.33 2.48
N TRP A 76 11.72 -19.83 2.08
CA TRP A 76 10.68 -20.28 3.00
C TRP A 76 9.86 -21.40 2.37
N LYS A 77 9.27 -22.22 3.21
CA LYS A 77 8.38 -23.31 2.79
C LYS A 77 7.39 -23.67 3.90
N ALA A 78 6.19 -24.08 3.52
CA ALA A 78 5.30 -24.78 4.42
C ALA A 78 5.89 -26.18 4.68
N THR A 79 6.04 -26.56 5.95
CA THR A 79 6.47 -27.89 6.37
C THR A 79 5.30 -28.80 6.70
N ASP A 80 4.17 -28.19 7.07
CA ASP A 80 2.85 -28.79 7.19
C ASP A 80 1.78 -27.69 7.00
N ASP A 81 0.51 -28.02 7.16
CA ASP A 81 -0.60 -27.07 6.93
C ASP A 81 -0.57 -25.85 7.86
N HIS A 82 0.10 -25.94 9.00
CA HIS A 82 0.15 -24.91 10.03
C HIS A 82 1.52 -24.28 10.21
N THR A 83 2.58 -24.87 9.66
CA THR A 83 3.96 -24.51 9.98
C THR A 83 4.73 -24.06 8.76
N TRP A 84 5.28 -22.87 8.83
CA TRP A 84 6.19 -22.30 7.84
C TRP A 84 7.60 -22.25 8.41
N THR A 85 8.58 -22.76 7.65
CA THR A 85 10.01 -22.65 7.97
C THR A 85 10.65 -21.59 7.09
N PHE A 86 11.39 -20.67 7.73
CA PHE A 86 12.14 -19.60 7.09
C PHE A 86 13.63 -19.80 7.33
N GLU A 87 14.41 -19.81 6.25
CA GLU A 87 15.88 -19.83 6.29
C GLU A 87 16.38 -18.39 6.17
N LEU A 88 16.99 -17.85 7.21
CA LEU A 88 17.48 -16.49 7.25
C LEU A 88 18.80 -16.36 6.47
N ASP A 89 19.04 -15.19 5.87
CA ASP A 89 20.29 -14.93 5.17
C ASP A 89 21.44 -14.78 6.17
N GLU A 90 22.56 -15.46 5.90
CA GLU A 90 23.73 -15.50 6.78
C GLU A 90 24.45 -14.15 6.85
N ASN A 91 24.35 -13.33 5.78
CA ASN A 91 24.98 -12.03 5.67
C ASN A 91 24.14 -10.89 6.27
N ALA A 92 22.84 -11.15 6.53
CA ALA A 92 21.94 -10.15 7.08
C ALA A 92 22.43 -9.66 8.45
N LYS A 93 22.59 -8.33 8.56
CA LYS A 93 23.06 -7.65 9.77
C LYS A 93 22.41 -6.30 9.93
N PHE A 94 22.34 -5.85 11.15
CA PHE A 94 21.86 -4.52 11.51
C PHE A 94 22.91 -3.44 11.22
N SER A 95 22.48 -2.19 11.20
CA SER A 95 23.36 -1.03 10.97
C SER A 95 24.43 -0.83 12.04
N ASN A 96 24.20 -1.35 13.26
CA ASN A 96 25.18 -1.40 14.35
C ASN A 96 26.23 -2.52 14.21
N GLY A 97 26.08 -3.38 13.19
CA GLY A 97 26.98 -4.50 12.90
C GLY A 97 26.56 -5.86 13.49
N ASP A 98 25.56 -5.90 14.35
CA ASP A 98 25.05 -7.15 14.92
C ASP A 98 24.38 -8.02 13.86
N PRO A 99 24.56 -9.36 13.89
CA PRO A 99 23.91 -10.25 12.94
C PRO A 99 22.39 -10.30 13.18
N PHE A 100 21.62 -10.38 12.09
CA PHE A 100 20.19 -10.66 12.18
C PHE A 100 19.98 -12.16 12.48
N THR A 101 19.15 -12.46 13.46
CA THR A 101 18.93 -13.84 13.97
C THR A 101 17.44 -14.15 14.18
N ALA A 102 17.14 -15.43 14.44
CA ALA A 102 15.80 -15.89 14.81
C ALA A 102 15.25 -15.18 16.08
N ASN A 103 16.12 -14.74 16.99
CA ASN A 103 15.71 -13.97 18.17
C ASN A 103 15.10 -12.60 17.81
N ASP A 104 15.57 -11.97 16.74
CA ASP A 104 15.03 -10.68 16.26
C ASP A 104 13.62 -10.88 15.68
N VAL A 105 13.35 -12.03 15.07
CA VAL A 105 12.02 -12.42 14.64
C VAL A 105 11.08 -12.53 15.85
N ILE A 106 11.48 -13.28 16.87
CA ILE A 106 10.69 -13.42 18.11
C ILE A 106 10.39 -12.05 18.70
N LEU A 107 11.42 -11.22 18.89
CA LEU A 107 11.23 -9.90 19.51
C LEU A 107 10.31 -9.01 18.70
N SER A 108 10.42 -9.02 17.39
CA SER A 108 9.57 -8.20 16.49
C SER A 108 8.10 -8.54 16.68
N PHE A 109 7.76 -9.82 16.70
CA PHE A 109 6.38 -10.27 16.93
C PHE A 109 5.90 -9.96 18.36
N CYS A 110 6.74 -10.20 19.36
CA CYS A 110 6.42 -9.87 20.76
C CYS A 110 6.15 -8.36 20.92
N ARG A 111 7.01 -7.52 20.34
CA ARG A 111 6.82 -6.06 20.41
C ARG A 111 5.53 -5.61 19.74
N ILE A 112 5.15 -6.21 18.60
CA ILE A 112 3.87 -5.87 17.93
C ILE A 112 2.68 -6.16 18.87
N LEU A 113 2.70 -7.26 19.61
CA LEU A 113 1.63 -7.65 20.54
C LEU A 113 1.57 -6.76 21.78
N HIS A 114 2.71 -6.17 22.19
CA HIS A 114 2.83 -5.29 23.35
C HIS A 114 2.89 -3.79 23.00
N ASN A 115 2.71 -3.40 21.73
CA ASN A 115 2.73 -2.01 21.31
C ASN A 115 1.38 -1.33 21.57
N GLU A 116 1.19 -0.80 22.77
CA GLU A 116 -0.02 -0.07 23.18
C GLU A 116 -0.22 1.24 22.42
N THR A 117 0.84 1.78 21.79
CA THR A 117 0.78 3.04 21.03
C THR A 117 0.42 2.85 19.56
N ALA A 118 0.36 1.62 19.05
CA ALA A 118 0.07 1.32 17.67
C ALA A 118 -1.29 1.87 17.21
N ILE A 119 -1.33 2.44 16.02
CA ILE A 119 -2.57 2.87 15.36
C ILE A 119 -2.98 1.85 14.32
N GLY A 120 -4.20 1.33 14.48
CA GLY A 120 -4.74 0.27 13.64
C GLY A 120 -4.33 -1.13 14.11
N SER A 121 -4.90 -2.15 13.51
CA SER A 121 -4.76 -3.55 13.94
C SER A 121 -4.04 -4.45 12.92
N GLY A 122 -3.52 -3.89 11.83
CA GLY A 122 -2.97 -4.69 10.74
C GLY A 122 -1.86 -5.64 11.19
N LEU A 123 -0.77 -5.11 11.78
CA LEU A 123 0.34 -5.93 12.28
C LEU A 123 -0.07 -6.82 13.46
N THR A 124 -0.90 -6.30 14.37
CA THR A 124 -1.40 -7.06 15.53
C THR A 124 -2.23 -8.27 15.08
N ASN A 125 -3.02 -8.12 14.02
CA ASN A 125 -3.81 -9.23 13.46
C ASN A 125 -2.91 -10.32 12.87
N VAL A 126 -1.82 -9.94 12.19
CA VAL A 126 -0.81 -10.90 11.70
C VAL A 126 -0.16 -11.62 12.88
N ALA A 127 0.32 -10.86 13.87
CA ALA A 127 1.01 -11.43 15.04
C ALA A 127 0.12 -12.37 15.86
N ARG A 128 -1.18 -12.07 16.03
CA ARG A 128 -2.14 -12.91 16.76
C ARG A 128 -2.45 -14.24 16.07
N ARG A 129 -2.18 -14.38 14.77
CA ARG A 129 -2.33 -15.66 14.05
C ARG A 129 -1.19 -16.63 14.36
N ILE A 130 -0.07 -16.12 14.83
CA ILE A 130 1.09 -16.93 15.20
C ILE A 130 0.82 -17.57 16.56
N GLN A 131 0.80 -18.89 16.58
CA GLN A 131 0.62 -19.70 17.79
C GLN A 131 1.96 -19.92 18.51
N SER A 132 3.02 -20.20 17.74
CA SER A 132 4.38 -20.36 18.28
C SER A 132 5.42 -19.91 17.25
N ILE A 133 6.57 -19.49 17.76
CA ILE A 133 7.79 -19.25 17.00
C ILE A 133 8.88 -20.11 17.63
N GLU A 134 9.41 -21.05 16.86
CA GLU A 134 10.47 -21.96 17.29
C GLU A 134 11.79 -21.61 16.62
N VAL A 135 12.83 -21.44 17.42
CA VAL A 135 14.21 -21.27 16.95
C VAL A 135 14.83 -22.64 16.76
N ILE A 136 15.02 -23.05 15.50
CA ILE A 136 15.73 -24.29 15.18
C ILE A 136 17.24 -24.09 15.34
N ASN A 137 17.72 -22.94 14.88
CA ASN A 137 19.07 -22.39 15.09
C ASN A 137 19.04 -20.89 14.78
N ASP A 138 20.15 -20.17 14.94
CA ASP A 138 20.23 -18.72 14.76
C ASP A 138 19.75 -18.24 13.37
N LYS A 139 19.76 -19.10 12.37
CA LYS A 139 19.40 -18.79 10.97
C LYS A 139 18.20 -19.58 10.44
N THR A 140 17.50 -20.32 11.29
CA THR A 140 16.31 -21.07 10.90
C THR A 140 15.23 -20.90 11.95
N VAL A 141 14.07 -20.39 11.53
CA VAL A 141 12.92 -20.16 12.41
C VAL A 141 11.67 -20.80 11.82
N GLN A 142 10.85 -21.39 12.68
CA GLN A 142 9.53 -21.92 12.32
C GLN A 142 8.43 -21.07 12.97
N LEU A 143 7.48 -20.66 12.14
CA LEU A 143 6.27 -19.95 12.56
C LEU A 143 5.07 -20.89 12.41
N LYS A 144 4.40 -21.18 13.50
CA LYS A 144 3.20 -22.01 13.51
C LYS A 144 1.96 -21.14 13.68
N THR A 145 0.94 -21.40 12.87
CA THR A 145 -0.35 -20.72 12.91
C THR A 145 -1.45 -21.62 13.50
N SER A 146 -2.48 -21.01 14.11
CA SER A 146 -3.60 -21.74 14.70
C SER A 146 -4.52 -22.42 13.68
N ILE A 147 -4.51 -21.92 12.45
CA ILE A 147 -5.23 -22.49 11.30
C ILE A 147 -4.27 -22.55 10.10
N PRO A 148 -4.52 -23.39 9.09
CA PRO A 148 -3.77 -23.34 7.83
C PRO A 148 -3.76 -21.92 7.27
N TYR A 149 -2.58 -21.37 6.97
CA TYR A 149 -2.48 -19.99 6.55
C TYR A 149 -1.46 -19.78 5.42
N PRO A 150 -1.88 -20.01 4.15
CA PRO A 150 -1.02 -19.88 2.98
C PRO A 150 -0.52 -18.44 2.75
N LEU A 151 -1.24 -17.44 3.23
CA LEU A 151 -0.88 -16.03 3.09
C LEU A 151 0.19 -15.54 4.06
N LEU A 152 0.66 -16.36 4.98
CA LEU A 152 1.64 -15.92 5.98
C LEU A 152 2.86 -15.25 5.34
N PRO A 153 3.53 -15.81 4.32
CA PRO A 153 4.66 -15.14 3.69
C PRO A 153 4.31 -13.76 3.11
N ASN A 154 3.15 -13.63 2.46
CA ASN A 154 2.70 -12.34 1.88
C ASN A 154 2.48 -11.27 2.98
N GLU A 155 1.90 -11.66 4.10
CA GLU A 155 1.69 -10.72 5.22
C GLU A 155 3.02 -10.37 5.91
N LEU A 156 3.98 -11.29 5.95
CA LEU A 156 5.32 -11.04 6.49
C LEU A 156 6.12 -10.01 5.67
N ALA A 157 5.74 -9.77 4.42
CA ALA A 157 6.31 -8.68 3.62
C ALA A 157 5.96 -7.28 4.16
N ARG A 158 5.09 -7.20 5.16
CA ARG A 158 4.65 -5.94 5.80
C ARG A 158 5.03 -5.88 7.28
N VAL A 159 5.74 -6.88 7.80
CA VAL A 159 6.18 -6.97 9.20
C VAL A 159 7.66 -6.63 9.27
N PRO A 160 8.02 -5.37 9.58
CA PRO A 160 9.42 -4.98 9.73
C PRO A 160 10.06 -5.68 10.92
N MET A 161 11.29 -6.14 10.74
CA MET A 161 12.07 -6.77 11.81
C MET A 161 12.90 -5.71 12.56
N ILE A 162 12.93 -5.78 13.87
CA ILE A 162 13.69 -4.87 14.74
C ILE A 162 14.79 -5.63 15.47
N TRP A 163 15.83 -4.91 15.84
CA TRP A 163 16.95 -5.42 16.61
C TRP A 163 16.52 -5.81 18.04
N ASN A 164 16.91 -6.99 18.51
CA ASN A 164 16.50 -7.48 19.82
C ASN A 164 17.11 -6.68 21.00
N GLY A 165 18.20 -5.95 20.76
CA GLY A 165 18.82 -5.08 21.76
C GLY A 165 18.05 -3.79 22.09
N VAL A 166 16.87 -3.53 21.47
CA VAL A 166 16.00 -2.39 21.87
C VAL A 166 15.37 -2.58 23.25
N VAL A 167 15.43 -3.80 23.81
CA VAL A 167 14.97 -4.15 25.16
C VAL A 167 16.01 -4.98 25.89
N LYS A 168 15.89 -5.05 27.24
CA LYS A 168 16.60 -6.07 28.03
C LYS A 168 15.68 -7.29 28.16
N HIS A 169 16.25 -8.48 28.01
CA HIS A 169 15.50 -9.72 28.09
C HIS A 169 16.35 -10.85 28.70
N ASP A 170 15.67 -11.79 29.33
CA ASP A 170 16.23 -13.04 29.82
C ASP A 170 15.47 -14.20 29.17
N ASN A 171 16.19 -15.11 28.48
CA ASN A 171 15.58 -16.24 27.78
C ASN A 171 14.45 -15.85 26.81
N LEU A 172 14.77 -14.98 25.84
CA LEU A 172 13.82 -14.50 24.83
C LEU A 172 13.13 -15.69 24.12
N ARG A 173 11.80 -15.72 24.16
CA ARG A 173 10.97 -16.74 23.52
C ARG A 173 9.62 -16.13 23.14
N PHE A 174 8.94 -16.70 22.17
CA PHE A 174 7.58 -16.26 21.82
C PHE A 174 6.58 -16.76 22.87
N ASP A 175 6.33 -15.94 23.86
CA ASP A 175 5.43 -16.18 24.99
C ASP A 175 4.79 -14.84 25.42
N PRO A 176 3.82 -14.34 24.61
CA PRO A 176 3.24 -13.01 24.84
C PRO A 176 2.59 -12.84 26.22
N GLU A 177 2.01 -13.92 26.77
CA GLU A 177 1.37 -13.89 28.09
C GLU A 177 2.37 -13.66 29.22
N ASN A 178 3.63 -14.10 29.03
CA ASN A 178 4.72 -13.93 30.00
C ASN A 178 5.75 -12.90 29.50
N ASN A 179 5.30 -11.84 28.79
CA ASN A 179 6.12 -10.74 28.32
C ASN A 179 7.33 -11.17 27.46
N CYS A 180 7.28 -12.35 26.83
CA CYS A 180 8.34 -12.93 25.98
C CYS A 180 9.73 -13.02 26.64
N GLY A 181 9.84 -12.95 27.96
CA GLY A 181 11.11 -12.88 28.68
C GLY A 181 11.74 -11.48 28.72
N VAL A 182 11.02 -10.45 28.29
CA VAL A 182 11.47 -9.05 28.34
C VAL A 182 11.38 -8.53 29.77
N THR A 183 12.47 -7.93 30.25
CA THR A 183 12.64 -7.45 31.64
C THR A 183 12.67 -5.93 31.76
N SER A 184 12.78 -5.19 30.64
CA SER A 184 12.63 -3.74 30.58
C SER A 184 11.22 -3.34 30.12
N ALA A 185 10.92 -2.04 30.15
CA ALA A 185 9.73 -1.52 29.48
C ALA A 185 9.84 -1.70 27.95
N TRP A 186 8.70 -1.93 27.31
CA TRP A 186 8.63 -1.92 25.84
C TRP A 186 8.78 -0.49 25.31
N PRO A 187 9.60 -0.30 24.26
CA PRO A 187 9.72 1.04 23.67
C PRO A 187 8.42 1.44 22.96
N ASN A 188 8.03 2.69 23.13
CA ASN A 188 6.87 3.29 22.49
C ASN A 188 7.27 4.14 21.27
N VAL A 189 6.29 4.70 20.57
CA VAL A 189 6.52 5.53 19.37
C VAL A 189 7.46 6.71 19.61
N ASN A 190 7.41 7.36 20.78
CA ASN A 190 8.27 8.49 21.07
C ASN A 190 9.73 8.08 21.30
N ASP A 191 9.98 6.87 21.77
CA ASP A 191 11.33 6.34 21.95
C ASP A 191 11.98 6.08 20.59
N PHE A 192 11.26 5.52 19.63
CA PHE A 192 11.75 5.41 18.25
C PHE A 192 11.94 6.78 17.56
N ASN A 193 11.02 7.72 17.77
CA ASN A 193 11.12 9.06 17.15
C ASN A 193 12.34 9.87 17.64
N LYS A 194 12.98 9.51 18.77
CA LYS A 194 14.26 10.07 19.21
C LYS A 194 15.45 9.64 18.35
N GLY A 195 15.33 8.51 17.65
CA GLY A 195 16.32 7.99 16.72
C GLY A 195 17.24 6.91 17.30
N ASP A 196 17.52 6.89 18.60
CA ASP A 196 18.52 5.99 19.21
C ASP A 196 18.16 4.49 19.07
N LEU A 197 16.88 4.17 18.98
CA LEU A 197 16.39 2.81 18.79
C LEU A 197 16.15 2.43 17.32
N VAL A 198 16.45 3.33 16.39
CA VAL A 198 16.25 3.11 14.95
C VAL A 198 17.47 2.38 14.38
N VAL A 199 17.61 1.12 14.79
CA VAL A 199 18.66 0.18 14.35
C VAL A 199 17.98 -0.85 13.44
N GLY A 200 18.10 -0.68 12.13
CA GLY A 200 17.51 -1.56 11.12
C GLY A 200 18.55 -2.28 10.29
N THR A 201 18.11 -3.20 9.46
CA THR A 201 18.94 -3.97 8.52
C THR A 201 19.01 -3.33 7.15
N GLY A 202 18.23 -2.25 6.90
CA GLY A 202 17.99 -1.68 5.60
C GLY A 202 19.14 -0.88 4.99
N PRO A 203 18.96 -0.44 3.72
CA PRO A 203 19.99 0.27 2.94
C PRO A 203 20.31 1.69 3.44
N TYR A 204 19.47 2.24 4.30
CA TYR A 204 19.66 3.55 4.91
C TYR A 204 19.54 3.49 6.44
N THR A 205 20.16 4.45 7.11
CA THR A 205 20.03 4.73 8.53
C THR A 205 19.34 6.07 8.73
N LEU A 206 18.62 6.23 9.85
CA LEU A 206 18.01 7.51 10.19
C LEU A 206 19.08 8.48 10.69
N LYS A 207 19.18 9.65 10.05
CA LYS A 207 19.98 10.77 10.53
C LYS A 207 19.16 11.73 11.39
N SER A 208 17.97 12.10 10.90
CA SER A 208 17.04 12.95 11.65
C SER A 208 15.60 12.76 11.20
N TYR A 209 14.68 12.89 12.13
CA TYR A 209 13.24 13.00 11.90
C TYR A 209 12.69 14.18 12.70
N VAL A 210 12.23 15.21 12.01
CA VAL A 210 11.63 16.40 12.63
C VAL A 210 10.28 16.63 12.01
N LYS A 211 9.23 16.30 12.77
CA LYS A 211 7.84 16.42 12.33
C LYS A 211 7.55 17.85 11.84
N GLY A 212 6.99 17.97 10.63
CA GLY A 212 6.70 19.23 9.96
C GLY A 212 7.91 19.87 9.26
N SER A 213 9.14 19.32 9.40
CA SER A 213 10.34 19.86 8.77
C SER A 213 10.97 18.91 7.78
N GLY A 214 10.94 17.60 8.03
CA GLY A 214 11.44 16.59 7.13
C GLY A 214 12.21 15.45 7.78
N ILE A 215 12.73 14.60 6.92
CA ILE A 215 13.46 13.38 7.28
C ILE A 215 14.78 13.40 6.53
N GLU A 216 15.85 13.07 7.22
CA GLU A 216 17.15 12.85 6.62
C GLU A 216 17.61 11.41 6.88
N LEU A 217 18.02 10.74 5.80
CA LEU A 217 18.59 9.40 5.83
C LEU A 217 20.02 9.45 5.31
N GLU A 218 20.88 8.60 5.85
CA GLU A 218 22.24 8.36 5.36
C GLU A 218 22.34 6.91 4.88
N ARG A 219 23.09 6.68 3.79
CA ARG A 219 23.33 5.35 3.27
C ARG A 219 24.02 4.49 4.34
N ASN A 220 23.51 3.30 4.54
CA ASN A 220 24.15 2.31 5.39
C ASN A 220 25.37 1.70 4.64
N ASP A 221 26.55 2.20 4.89
CA ASP A 221 27.75 1.70 4.22
C ASP A 221 28.11 0.25 4.63
N ASN A 222 27.50 -0.26 5.70
CA ASN A 222 27.59 -1.66 6.13
C ASN A 222 26.42 -2.51 5.64
N TYR A 223 25.59 -1.97 4.73
CA TYR A 223 24.45 -2.71 4.20
C TYR A 223 24.90 -4.05 3.59
N TRP A 224 24.20 -5.09 3.93
CA TRP A 224 24.52 -6.46 3.53
C TRP A 224 24.06 -6.81 2.10
N GLY A 225 23.13 -6.03 1.54
CA GLY A 225 22.64 -6.12 0.17
C GLY A 225 23.33 -5.16 -0.79
N GLU A 226 22.69 -4.91 -1.94
CA GLU A 226 23.18 -3.95 -2.93
C GLU A 226 23.01 -2.52 -2.43
N LYS A 227 24.12 -1.77 -2.41
CA LYS A 227 24.13 -0.38 -1.92
C LYS A 227 23.41 0.54 -2.91
N PRO A 228 22.53 1.42 -2.43
CA PRO A 228 21.89 2.41 -3.29
C PRO A 228 22.87 3.47 -3.78
N ASP A 229 22.56 4.10 -4.91
CA ASP A 229 23.40 5.13 -5.54
C ASP A 229 23.57 6.38 -4.66
N TRP A 230 22.52 6.76 -3.94
CA TRP A 230 22.45 8.00 -3.18
C TRP A 230 23.07 7.84 -1.79
N GLN A 231 24.03 8.72 -1.46
CA GLN A 231 24.68 8.71 -0.15
C GLN A 231 23.79 9.25 0.96
N SER A 232 22.88 10.16 0.63
CA SER A 232 21.90 10.68 1.57
C SER A 232 20.57 10.95 0.89
N VAL A 233 19.50 10.94 1.66
CA VAL A 233 18.14 11.22 1.19
C VAL A 233 17.51 12.25 2.12
N ARG A 234 16.93 13.29 1.53
CA ARG A 234 16.11 14.26 2.27
C ARG A 234 14.68 14.22 1.76
N MET A 235 13.74 13.92 2.65
CA MET A 235 12.32 13.86 2.34
C MET A 235 11.61 15.03 3.01
N THR A 236 10.82 15.78 2.24
CA THR A 236 10.04 16.93 2.74
C THR A 236 8.61 16.81 2.24
N ALA A 237 7.65 16.89 3.16
CA ALA A 237 6.23 16.84 2.80
C ALA A 237 5.74 18.20 2.30
N VAL A 238 5.18 18.21 1.11
CA VAL A 238 4.50 19.37 0.50
C VAL A 238 3.15 18.89 -0.02
N PRO A 239 2.06 18.98 0.78
CA PRO A 239 0.78 18.34 0.47
C PRO A 239 0.15 18.77 -0.86
N SER A 240 0.30 20.04 -1.23
CA SER A 240 -0.27 20.58 -2.46
C SER A 240 0.60 20.25 -3.69
N ALA A 241 0.00 19.67 -4.75
CA ALA A 241 0.71 19.25 -5.95
C ALA A 241 1.39 20.42 -6.70
N GLY A 242 0.73 21.59 -6.77
CA GLY A 242 1.30 22.79 -7.44
C GLY A 242 2.61 23.27 -6.82
N PRO A 243 2.68 23.58 -5.51
CA PRO A 243 3.93 23.92 -4.82
C PRO A 243 4.99 22.81 -4.92
N ARG A 244 4.60 21.53 -4.85
CA ARG A 244 5.51 20.40 -4.99
C ARG A 244 6.14 20.37 -6.41
N LEU A 245 5.34 20.57 -7.46
CA LEU A 245 5.84 20.72 -8.82
C LEU A 245 6.75 21.94 -8.98
N THR A 246 6.38 23.08 -8.39
CA THR A 246 7.24 24.28 -8.43
C THR A 246 8.61 24.01 -7.83
N GLY A 247 8.67 23.30 -6.71
CA GLY A 247 9.94 22.88 -6.08
C GLY A 247 10.78 21.97 -6.98
N LEU A 248 10.15 21.03 -7.71
CA LEU A 248 10.87 20.22 -8.72
C LEU A 248 11.47 21.11 -9.82
N LEU A 249 10.66 22.00 -10.40
CA LEU A 249 11.10 22.87 -11.50
C LEU A 249 12.17 23.88 -11.06
N ALA A 250 12.18 24.29 -9.79
CA ALA A 250 13.17 25.19 -9.20
C ALA A 250 14.45 24.46 -8.75
N GLY A 251 14.47 23.12 -8.70
CA GLY A 251 15.60 22.32 -8.20
C GLY A 251 15.65 22.16 -6.68
N ASP A 252 14.56 22.52 -5.97
CA ASP A 252 14.43 22.24 -4.54
C ASP A 252 14.23 20.75 -4.29
N PHE A 253 13.60 20.04 -5.24
CA PHE A 253 13.43 18.59 -5.26
C PHE A 253 14.05 17.96 -6.50
N ASP A 254 14.55 16.75 -6.35
CA ASP A 254 15.06 15.90 -7.43
C ASP A 254 14.00 14.91 -7.92
N LEU A 255 13.10 14.51 -7.02
CA LEU A 255 11.99 13.58 -7.23
C LEU A 255 10.76 14.08 -6.46
N ILE A 256 9.59 14.03 -7.08
CA ILE A 256 8.31 14.31 -6.41
C ILE A 256 7.32 13.19 -6.67
N GLU A 257 6.45 12.93 -5.70
CA GLU A 257 5.32 12.02 -5.87
C GLU A 257 4.02 12.77 -6.22
N ASN A 258 3.14 12.09 -6.93
CA ASN A 258 1.79 12.56 -7.27
C ASN A 258 1.73 14.01 -7.81
N PRO A 259 2.50 14.37 -8.86
CA PRO A 259 2.20 15.57 -9.63
C PRO A 259 0.79 15.46 -10.22
N ALA A 260 0.10 16.58 -10.41
CA ALA A 260 -1.20 16.52 -11.07
C ALA A 260 -1.05 16.04 -12.52
N ALA A 261 -1.91 15.14 -12.97
CA ALA A 261 -1.80 14.52 -14.29
C ALA A 261 -1.79 15.55 -15.43
N ARG A 262 -2.58 16.64 -15.32
CA ARG A 262 -2.59 17.78 -16.25
C ARG A 262 -1.24 18.48 -16.40
N ASP A 263 -0.33 18.33 -15.43
CA ASP A 263 0.99 18.95 -15.44
C ASP A 263 2.07 18.09 -16.10
N LEU A 264 1.77 16.83 -16.46
CA LEU A 264 2.75 15.89 -17.02
C LEU A 264 3.34 16.40 -18.33
N LYS A 265 2.52 17.01 -19.19
CA LYS A 265 3.03 17.63 -20.42
C LYS A 265 4.01 18.76 -20.11
N ARG A 266 3.71 19.62 -19.14
CA ARG A 266 4.61 20.71 -18.72
C ARG A 266 5.92 20.18 -18.14
N ILE A 267 5.87 19.06 -17.39
CA ILE A 267 7.04 18.37 -16.86
C ILE A 267 7.95 17.91 -18.00
N THR A 268 7.37 17.20 -18.98
CA THR A 268 8.11 16.68 -20.14
C THR A 268 8.67 17.80 -21.03
N ASP A 269 7.87 18.81 -21.33
CA ASP A 269 8.30 19.98 -22.13
C ASP A 269 9.44 20.75 -21.44
N GLY A 270 9.48 20.74 -20.11
CA GLY A 270 10.55 21.31 -19.28
C GLY A 270 11.82 20.45 -19.20
N GLY A 271 11.87 19.29 -19.85
CA GLY A 271 13.03 18.40 -19.86
C GLY A 271 13.16 17.51 -18.60
N PHE A 272 12.09 17.39 -17.82
CA PHE A 272 11.99 16.49 -16.68
C PHE A 272 11.42 15.13 -17.08
N GLY A 273 11.78 14.08 -16.34
CA GLY A 273 11.20 12.74 -16.50
C GLY A 273 9.93 12.57 -15.65
N HIS A 274 9.11 11.61 -16.04
CA HIS A 274 8.04 11.11 -15.19
C HIS A 274 7.81 9.61 -15.42
N THR A 275 7.25 8.95 -14.42
CA THR A 275 6.83 7.55 -14.48
C THR A 275 5.39 7.44 -14.00
N ILE A 276 4.58 6.68 -14.74
CA ILE A 276 3.22 6.29 -14.37
C ILE A 276 3.23 4.78 -14.17
N THR A 277 2.81 4.33 -12.99
CA THR A 277 2.78 2.91 -12.66
C THR A 277 1.37 2.52 -12.22
N PRO A 278 0.69 1.58 -12.89
CA PRO A 278 -0.57 1.05 -12.43
C PRO A 278 -0.47 0.55 -10.98
N SER A 279 -1.44 0.92 -10.15
CA SER A 279 -1.41 0.52 -8.75
C SER A 279 -2.40 -0.59 -8.43
N VAL A 280 -2.18 -1.25 -7.31
CA VAL A 280 -3.09 -2.28 -6.79
C VAL A 280 -4.34 -1.68 -6.11
N ARG A 281 -4.51 -0.37 -6.17
CA ARG A 281 -5.64 0.32 -5.54
C ARG A 281 -6.82 0.44 -6.50
N VAL A 282 -7.90 -0.28 -6.17
CA VAL A 282 -9.19 -0.12 -6.85
C VAL A 282 -10.03 0.94 -6.13
N MET A 283 -10.66 1.80 -6.92
CA MET A 283 -11.72 2.71 -6.48
C MET A 283 -13.08 2.11 -6.81
N PHE A 284 -14.01 2.18 -5.87
CA PHE A 284 -15.32 1.54 -6.00
C PHE A 284 -16.38 2.23 -5.14
N PHE A 285 -17.66 2.00 -5.44
CA PHE A 285 -18.73 2.29 -4.50
C PHE A 285 -19.16 1.03 -3.75
N GLN A 286 -19.20 1.13 -2.42
CA GLN A 286 -19.85 0.18 -1.54
C GLN A 286 -21.33 0.54 -1.39
N LEU A 287 -22.20 -0.45 -1.44
CA LEU A 287 -23.65 -0.31 -1.41
C LEU A 287 -24.20 -0.93 -0.11
N ASP A 288 -25.16 -0.27 0.50
CA ASP A 288 -25.90 -0.84 1.63
C ASP A 288 -26.99 -1.80 1.13
N VAL A 289 -26.67 -3.09 1.15
CA VAL A 289 -27.54 -4.15 0.66
C VAL A 289 -28.16 -5.00 1.77
N GLY A 290 -27.76 -4.76 3.02
CA GLY A 290 -28.19 -5.58 4.15
C GLY A 290 -29.39 -5.04 4.93
N ARG A 291 -29.77 -3.78 4.74
CA ARG A 291 -30.87 -3.15 5.49
C ARG A 291 -32.11 -3.02 4.63
N ASP A 292 -33.29 -3.29 5.22
CA ASP A 292 -34.56 -3.12 4.53
C ASP A 292 -34.85 -1.65 4.21
N GLN A 293 -34.36 -0.74 5.05
CA GLN A 293 -34.38 0.71 4.81
C GLN A 293 -32.97 1.26 4.94
N SER A 294 -32.46 1.81 3.85
CA SER A 294 -31.15 2.45 3.82
C SER A 294 -31.27 3.95 4.18
N PRO A 295 -30.36 4.52 5.00
CA PRO A 295 -30.60 5.83 5.66
C PRO A 295 -30.69 7.00 4.67
N LEU A 296 -30.00 6.94 3.54
CA LEU A 296 -29.88 8.02 2.55
C LEU A 296 -30.48 7.62 1.19
N VAL A 297 -31.51 6.75 1.22
CA VAL A 297 -32.31 6.35 0.07
C VAL A 297 -33.77 6.71 0.32
N LYS A 298 -34.42 7.25 -0.71
CA LYS A 298 -35.88 7.46 -0.73
C LYS A 298 -36.47 6.71 -1.93
N SER A 299 -37.07 5.57 -1.64
CA SER A 299 -37.76 4.75 -2.62
C SER A 299 -39.25 5.08 -2.66
N PRO A 300 -39.86 5.10 -3.86
CA PRO A 300 -41.34 5.24 -3.96
C PRO A 300 -42.10 4.09 -3.31
N LYS A 301 -41.44 2.94 -3.08
CA LYS A 301 -42.01 1.77 -2.42
C LYS A 301 -41.75 1.73 -0.91
N GLY A 302 -40.91 2.64 -0.39
CA GLY A 302 -40.49 2.64 1.01
C GLY A 302 -39.49 1.51 1.38
N ASP A 303 -38.92 0.84 0.40
CA ASP A 303 -37.93 -0.24 0.52
C ASP A 303 -36.52 0.25 0.22
N ASN A 304 -35.53 -0.66 0.28
CA ASN A 304 -34.18 -0.41 -0.15
C ASN A 304 -33.91 -0.98 -1.55
N PRO A 305 -33.91 -0.15 -2.61
CA PRO A 305 -33.68 -0.62 -3.98
C PRO A 305 -32.31 -1.29 -4.17
N LEU A 306 -31.31 -0.95 -3.31
CA LEU A 306 -29.94 -1.48 -3.41
C LEU A 306 -29.86 -2.98 -3.08
N GLN A 307 -30.88 -3.56 -2.42
CA GLN A 307 -31.00 -5.00 -2.21
C GLN A 307 -31.24 -5.76 -3.51
N ASN A 308 -31.86 -5.12 -4.51
CA ASN A 308 -32.15 -5.74 -5.80
C ASN A 308 -30.91 -5.76 -6.69
N GLN A 309 -30.43 -6.95 -7.07
CA GLN A 309 -29.28 -7.15 -7.94
C GLN A 309 -29.42 -6.40 -9.28
N LYS A 310 -30.59 -6.38 -9.92
CA LYS A 310 -30.83 -5.65 -11.18
C LYS A 310 -30.60 -4.14 -11.01
N VAL A 311 -30.95 -3.58 -9.86
CA VAL A 311 -30.69 -2.16 -9.55
C VAL A 311 -29.18 -1.91 -9.48
N ARG A 312 -28.43 -2.76 -8.79
CA ARG A 312 -26.97 -2.63 -8.70
C ARG A 312 -26.28 -2.79 -10.06
N GLN A 313 -26.71 -3.75 -10.85
CA GLN A 313 -26.26 -3.93 -12.24
C GLN A 313 -26.60 -2.71 -13.11
N ALA A 314 -27.81 -2.16 -13.00
CA ALA A 314 -28.20 -0.94 -13.71
C ALA A 314 -27.32 0.26 -13.33
N MET A 315 -27.06 0.44 -12.04
CA MET A 315 -26.13 1.50 -11.57
C MET A 315 -24.75 1.32 -12.17
N SER A 316 -24.20 0.11 -12.20
CA SER A 316 -22.90 -0.19 -12.80
C SER A 316 -22.87 0.06 -14.30
N MET A 317 -23.91 -0.38 -15.05
CA MET A 317 -24.03 -0.16 -16.51
C MET A 317 -24.25 1.30 -16.91
N ALA A 318 -24.70 2.14 -15.99
CA ALA A 318 -24.85 3.58 -16.25
C ALA A 318 -23.51 4.33 -16.26
N ILE A 319 -22.43 3.76 -15.71
CA ILE A 319 -21.15 4.44 -15.47
C ILE A 319 -20.18 4.20 -16.63
N ASP A 320 -19.81 5.27 -17.32
CA ASP A 320 -18.76 5.26 -18.35
C ASP A 320 -17.37 5.37 -17.71
N ARG A 321 -16.77 4.21 -17.42
CA ARG A 321 -15.45 4.11 -16.78
C ARG A 321 -14.31 4.64 -17.65
N LYS A 322 -14.43 4.50 -18.98
CA LYS A 322 -13.44 5.05 -19.93
C LYS A 322 -13.45 6.57 -19.88
N ALA A 323 -14.65 7.19 -19.94
CA ALA A 323 -14.76 8.63 -19.83
C ALA A 323 -14.32 9.18 -18.45
N ILE A 324 -14.52 8.40 -17.36
CA ILE A 324 -13.96 8.75 -16.05
C ILE A 324 -12.43 8.78 -16.10
N VAL A 325 -11.81 7.74 -16.64
CA VAL A 325 -10.35 7.68 -16.76
C VAL A 325 -9.82 8.82 -17.61
N GLU A 326 -10.41 9.06 -18.78
CA GLU A 326 -9.95 10.09 -19.71
C GLU A 326 -10.16 11.52 -19.20
N ARG A 327 -11.30 11.82 -18.57
CA ARG A 327 -11.73 13.20 -18.27
C ARG A 327 -11.63 13.61 -16.81
N ILE A 328 -11.69 12.65 -15.90
CA ILE A 328 -11.60 12.92 -14.46
C ILE A 328 -10.20 12.59 -13.95
N MET A 329 -9.61 11.50 -14.48
CA MET A 329 -8.28 11.03 -14.06
C MET A 329 -7.18 11.46 -15.05
N ASP A 330 -7.49 12.33 -16.05
CA ASP A 330 -6.55 12.84 -17.05
C ASP A 330 -5.74 11.72 -17.76
N GLY A 331 -6.33 10.54 -17.95
CA GLY A 331 -5.70 9.37 -18.55
C GLY A 331 -4.74 8.61 -17.61
N VAL A 332 -4.63 9.01 -16.35
CA VAL A 332 -3.70 8.40 -15.37
C VAL A 332 -4.47 7.47 -14.42
N ALA A 333 -5.12 6.47 -14.99
CA ALA A 333 -5.82 5.41 -14.29
C ALA A 333 -6.20 4.32 -15.31
N GLU A 334 -6.69 3.19 -14.84
CA GLU A 334 -7.23 2.12 -15.68
C GLU A 334 -8.66 1.78 -15.30
N PRO A 335 -9.60 1.59 -16.26
CA PRO A 335 -10.96 1.16 -15.94
C PRO A 335 -10.95 -0.17 -15.18
N ALA A 336 -11.60 -0.25 -14.03
CA ALA A 336 -11.67 -1.49 -13.27
C ALA A 336 -12.82 -2.38 -13.77
N ASN A 337 -12.51 -3.65 -14.00
CA ASN A 337 -13.47 -4.71 -14.33
C ASN A 337 -13.57 -5.77 -13.22
N GLN A 338 -12.72 -5.69 -12.22
CA GLN A 338 -12.66 -6.52 -11.02
C GLN A 338 -11.99 -5.74 -9.88
N TYR A 339 -11.69 -6.39 -8.74
CA TYR A 339 -11.20 -5.72 -7.52
C TYR A 339 -9.68 -5.67 -7.38
N ILE A 340 -8.95 -6.40 -8.22
CA ILE A 340 -7.50 -6.39 -8.30
C ILE A 340 -7.05 -6.34 -9.76
N PRO A 341 -5.86 -5.80 -10.07
CA PRO A 341 -5.33 -5.82 -11.43
C PRO A 341 -5.18 -7.24 -11.99
N VAL A 342 -5.37 -7.36 -13.30
CA VAL A 342 -5.12 -8.62 -14.03
C VAL A 342 -3.65 -9.03 -13.84
N GLY A 343 -3.41 -10.33 -13.63
CA GLY A 343 -2.09 -10.90 -13.40
C GLY A 343 -1.70 -11.04 -11.93
N MET A 344 -2.49 -10.47 -11.00
CA MET A 344 -2.33 -10.76 -9.58
C MET A 344 -3.01 -12.09 -9.21
N HIS A 345 -2.53 -12.74 -8.16
CA HIS A 345 -3.04 -14.04 -7.72
C HIS A 345 -4.55 -13.97 -7.38
N GLY A 346 -5.34 -14.87 -7.99
CA GLY A 346 -6.80 -14.87 -7.86
C GLY A 346 -7.52 -13.83 -8.73
N SER A 347 -6.82 -13.11 -9.64
CA SER A 347 -7.47 -12.28 -10.65
C SER A 347 -8.05 -13.13 -11.77
N ILE A 348 -9.16 -12.68 -12.35
CA ILE A 348 -9.73 -13.28 -13.54
C ILE A 348 -8.99 -12.73 -14.75
N MET A 349 -8.20 -13.59 -15.44
CA MET A 349 -7.28 -13.17 -16.50
C MET A 349 -8.01 -12.55 -17.70
N ASP A 350 -9.11 -13.14 -18.10
CA ASP A 350 -9.92 -12.71 -19.26
C ASP A 350 -11.21 -12.01 -18.84
N ALA A 351 -11.20 -11.31 -17.68
CA ALA A 351 -12.37 -10.59 -17.20
C ALA A 351 -12.83 -9.55 -18.24
N PRO A 352 -14.08 -9.61 -18.72
CA PRO A 352 -14.57 -8.63 -19.69
C PRO A 352 -14.65 -7.23 -19.03
N ALA A 353 -14.54 -6.21 -19.85
CA ALA A 353 -14.82 -4.84 -19.39
C ALA A 353 -16.29 -4.76 -18.92
N LEU A 354 -16.54 -4.06 -17.80
CA LEU A 354 -17.90 -3.81 -17.35
C LEU A 354 -18.64 -2.93 -18.37
N GLU A 355 -19.77 -3.43 -18.82
CA GLU A 355 -20.56 -2.81 -19.90
C GLU A 355 -21.04 -1.40 -19.52
N PHE A 356 -20.86 -0.44 -20.42
CA PHE A 356 -21.51 0.87 -20.36
C PHE A 356 -22.69 0.88 -21.31
N ASN A 357 -23.91 0.84 -20.76
CA ASN A 357 -25.15 0.79 -21.54
C ASN A 357 -26.31 1.46 -20.77
N PRO A 358 -26.43 2.81 -20.86
CA PRO A 358 -27.48 3.52 -20.13
C PRO A 358 -28.91 3.13 -20.54
N LYS A 359 -29.11 2.64 -21.77
CA LYS A 359 -30.44 2.17 -22.23
C LYS A 359 -30.83 0.90 -21.49
N LYS A 360 -29.95 -0.10 -21.49
CA LYS A 360 -30.18 -1.37 -20.76
C LYS A 360 -30.25 -1.13 -19.25
N ALA A 361 -29.51 -0.16 -18.72
CA ALA A 361 -29.60 0.24 -17.32
C ALA A 361 -31.02 0.73 -16.95
N LYS A 362 -31.65 1.55 -17.80
CA LYS A 362 -33.07 1.96 -17.60
C LYS A 362 -34.04 0.79 -17.67
N GLU A 363 -33.84 -0.13 -18.61
CA GLU A 363 -34.63 -1.33 -18.74
C GLU A 363 -34.58 -2.19 -17.48
N LEU A 364 -33.36 -2.40 -16.93
CA LEU A 364 -33.13 -3.14 -15.67
C LEU A 364 -33.80 -2.46 -14.46
N LEU A 365 -33.74 -1.12 -14.38
CA LEU A 365 -34.44 -0.37 -13.32
C LEU A 365 -35.96 -0.58 -13.42
N ALA A 366 -36.51 -0.51 -14.61
CA ALA A 366 -37.95 -0.75 -14.84
C ALA A 366 -38.36 -2.20 -14.48
N GLU A 367 -37.55 -3.19 -14.89
CA GLU A 367 -37.77 -4.61 -14.52
C GLU A 367 -37.67 -4.83 -13.01
N ALA A 368 -36.80 -4.09 -12.32
CA ALA A 368 -36.68 -4.10 -10.86
C ALA A 368 -37.87 -3.39 -10.16
N GLY A 369 -38.74 -2.75 -10.96
CA GLY A 369 -39.94 -2.04 -10.48
C GLY A 369 -39.69 -0.59 -10.10
N TYR A 370 -38.64 0.05 -10.65
CA TYR A 370 -38.33 1.46 -10.48
C TYR A 370 -38.21 2.19 -11.84
N PRO A 371 -39.28 2.19 -12.67
CA PRO A 371 -39.27 2.79 -14.00
C PRO A 371 -38.96 4.31 -13.97
N ASP A 372 -39.41 5.00 -12.90
CA ASP A 372 -39.17 6.43 -12.66
C ASP A 372 -37.99 6.69 -11.73
N GLY A 373 -37.22 5.62 -11.39
CA GLY A 373 -36.08 5.69 -10.49
C GLY A 373 -36.43 5.87 -9.01
N PHE A 374 -35.47 6.38 -8.26
CA PHE A 374 -35.55 6.66 -6.83
C PHE A 374 -34.53 7.74 -6.46
N GLU A 375 -34.53 8.22 -5.20
CA GLU A 375 -33.55 9.21 -4.72
C GLU A 375 -32.52 8.52 -3.82
N LEU A 376 -31.22 8.85 -4.00
CA LEU A 376 -30.13 8.41 -3.14
C LEU A 376 -29.06 9.48 -2.95
N THR A 377 -28.22 9.29 -1.93
CA THR A 377 -27.02 10.11 -1.72
C THR A 377 -25.77 9.28 -1.95
N LEU A 378 -24.84 9.80 -2.77
CA LEU A 378 -23.47 9.31 -2.86
C LEU A 378 -22.62 10.05 -1.83
N SER A 379 -22.01 9.31 -0.92
CA SER A 379 -21.12 9.85 0.12
C SER A 379 -19.66 9.57 -0.23
N ALA A 380 -18.79 10.59 -0.15
CA ALA A 380 -17.38 10.46 -0.49
C ALA A 380 -16.49 11.37 0.34
N THR A 381 -15.18 11.11 0.31
CA THR A 381 -14.16 12.05 0.75
C THR A 381 -13.93 13.14 -0.29
N ASN A 382 -13.27 14.23 0.10
CA ASN A 382 -12.81 15.29 -0.81
C ASN A 382 -11.31 15.63 -0.60
N ASP A 383 -10.62 14.81 0.20
CA ASP A 383 -9.21 15.02 0.61
C ASP A 383 -8.43 13.71 0.79
N ARG A 384 -8.94 12.57 0.25
CA ARG A 384 -8.33 11.26 0.46
C ARG A 384 -7.79 10.61 -0.80
N TYR A 385 -8.57 10.60 -1.88
CA TYR A 385 -8.25 9.93 -3.14
C TYR A 385 -8.09 10.94 -4.26
N ILE A 386 -7.45 10.54 -5.35
CA ILE A 386 -7.25 11.42 -6.50
C ILE A 386 -8.63 11.79 -7.07
N ASN A 387 -8.92 13.09 -7.11
CA ASN A 387 -10.15 13.67 -7.68
C ASN A 387 -11.47 13.07 -7.13
N ASP A 388 -11.49 12.61 -5.87
CA ASP A 388 -12.61 11.90 -5.25
C ASP A 388 -13.95 12.66 -5.32
N ALA A 389 -13.96 13.96 -5.07
CA ALA A 389 -15.16 14.78 -5.19
C ALA A 389 -15.65 14.87 -6.64
N GLN A 390 -14.74 15.12 -7.62
CA GLN A 390 -15.08 15.20 -9.04
C GLN A 390 -15.57 13.85 -9.59
N LEU A 391 -14.92 12.76 -9.17
CA LEU A 391 -15.33 11.39 -9.50
C LEU A 391 -16.76 11.12 -9.02
N THR A 392 -17.07 11.47 -7.78
CA THR A 392 -18.42 11.26 -7.21
C THR A 392 -19.47 12.08 -7.94
N GLN A 393 -19.17 13.33 -8.29
CA GLN A 393 -20.06 14.17 -9.09
C GLN A 393 -20.29 13.61 -10.50
N ALA A 394 -19.24 13.10 -11.16
CA ALA A 394 -19.38 12.48 -12.48
C ALA A 394 -20.28 11.23 -12.42
N VAL A 395 -20.10 10.36 -11.41
CA VAL A 395 -20.96 9.20 -11.22
C VAL A 395 -22.41 9.61 -10.94
N ALA A 396 -22.64 10.63 -10.12
CA ALA A 396 -23.98 11.17 -9.88
C ALA A 396 -24.68 11.60 -11.18
N GLN A 397 -23.96 12.25 -12.10
CA GLN A 397 -24.49 12.63 -13.41
C GLN A 397 -24.84 11.40 -14.27
N TYR A 398 -24.02 10.33 -14.24
CA TYR A 398 -24.35 9.10 -14.96
C TYR A 398 -25.61 8.43 -14.42
N LEU A 399 -25.76 8.32 -13.11
CA LEU A 399 -26.93 7.73 -12.48
C LEU A 399 -28.19 8.57 -12.73
N SER A 400 -28.08 9.91 -12.75
CA SER A 400 -29.19 10.80 -13.05
C SER A 400 -29.74 10.61 -14.47
N ARG A 401 -28.91 10.24 -15.43
CA ARG A 401 -29.34 9.96 -16.83
C ARG A 401 -30.22 8.74 -16.96
N ILE A 402 -30.16 7.82 -16.00
CA ILE A 402 -31.01 6.61 -15.98
C ILE A 402 -32.23 6.76 -15.07
N GLY A 403 -32.47 7.94 -14.48
CA GLY A 403 -33.67 8.25 -13.68
C GLY A 403 -33.44 8.23 -12.16
N ILE A 404 -32.24 7.90 -11.69
CA ILE A 404 -31.94 7.94 -10.24
C ILE A 404 -31.61 9.40 -9.86
N LYS A 405 -32.38 9.97 -8.93
CA LYS A 405 -32.12 11.30 -8.40
C LYS A 405 -30.99 11.23 -7.37
N VAL A 406 -29.84 11.83 -7.67
CA VAL A 406 -28.64 11.68 -6.84
C VAL A 406 -28.28 12.99 -6.14
N ASN A 407 -28.12 12.92 -4.82
CA ASN A 407 -27.47 13.94 -4.02
C ASN A 407 -25.99 13.53 -3.82
N VAL A 408 -25.08 14.50 -3.82
CA VAL A 408 -23.65 14.27 -3.56
C VAL A 408 -23.29 14.91 -2.23
N ASP A 409 -22.78 14.11 -1.30
CA ASP A 409 -22.29 14.56 0.02
C ASP A 409 -20.79 14.23 0.13
N THR A 410 -19.95 15.27 0.00
CA THR A 410 -18.50 15.13 0.13
C THR A 410 -17.99 15.82 1.38
N MET A 411 -17.09 15.15 2.09
CA MET A 411 -16.55 15.62 3.35
C MET A 411 -15.09 15.23 3.53
N THR A 412 -14.40 15.84 4.49
CA THR A 412 -13.03 15.45 4.81
C THR A 412 -12.97 14.03 5.36
N ARG A 413 -11.85 13.33 5.14
CA ARG A 413 -11.62 11.96 5.62
C ARG A 413 -11.82 11.80 7.13
N SER A 414 -11.51 12.84 7.91
CA SER A 414 -11.69 12.84 9.37
C SER A 414 -13.16 12.78 9.81
N VAL A 415 -14.07 13.28 8.98
CA VAL A 415 -15.53 13.19 9.18
C VAL A 415 -16.08 11.92 8.53
N TYR A 416 -15.59 11.59 7.34
CA TYR A 416 -16.10 10.49 6.50
C TYR A 416 -15.93 9.12 7.17
N PHE A 417 -14.70 8.78 7.61
CA PHE A 417 -14.42 7.43 8.11
C PHE A 417 -15.19 7.08 9.39
N PRO A 418 -15.33 7.97 10.39
CA PRO A 418 -16.19 7.70 11.54
C PRO A 418 -17.66 7.47 11.19
N LYS A 419 -18.22 8.24 10.26
CA LYS A 419 -19.59 8.06 9.77
C LYS A 419 -19.76 6.72 9.02
N ARG A 420 -18.80 6.37 8.14
CA ARG A 420 -18.81 5.09 7.44
C ARG A 420 -18.75 3.91 8.42
N ALA A 421 -17.90 3.97 9.44
CA ALA A 421 -17.81 2.93 10.47
C ALA A 421 -19.11 2.76 11.26
N LYS A 422 -19.88 3.84 11.44
CA LYS A 422 -21.23 3.81 12.04
C LYS A 422 -22.34 3.40 11.05
N ARG A 423 -21.98 3.08 9.80
CA ARG A 423 -22.91 2.72 8.74
C ARG A 423 -23.97 3.80 8.44
N GLU A 424 -23.57 5.08 8.47
CA GLU A 424 -24.47 6.20 8.20
C GLU A 424 -24.70 6.45 6.70
N PHE A 425 -24.02 5.72 5.81
CA PHE A 425 -24.11 5.87 4.36
C PHE A 425 -24.87 4.73 3.70
N SER A 426 -25.51 5.04 2.56
CA SER A 426 -26.17 4.07 1.69
C SER A 426 -25.30 3.67 0.51
N VAL A 427 -24.63 4.64 -0.12
CA VAL A 427 -23.64 4.41 -1.16
C VAL A 427 -22.39 5.23 -0.83
N ALA A 428 -21.27 4.55 -0.62
CA ALA A 428 -20.06 5.14 -0.08
C ALA A 428 -18.86 4.88 -1.00
N LEU A 429 -18.11 5.93 -1.37
CA LEU A 429 -16.88 5.79 -2.13
C LEU A 429 -15.82 5.10 -1.28
N GLY A 430 -15.24 4.03 -1.79
CA GLY A 430 -14.11 3.30 -1.20
C GLY A 430 -12.91 3.26 -2.14
N GLY A 431 -11.74 3.12 -1.55
CA GLY A 431 -10.50 2.81 -2.25
C GLY A 431 -9.70 1.81 -1.44
N TRP A 432 -9.22 0.75 -2.07
CA TRP A 432 -8.48 -0.31 -1.39
C TRP A 432 -7.32 -0.82 -2.23
N GLY A 433 -6.14 -0.88 -1.64
CA GLY A 433 -4.96 -1.49 -2.23
C GLY A 433 -4.74 -2.89 -1.67
N SER A 434 -4.74 -3.90 -2.54
CA SER A 434 -4.46 -5.29 -2.15
C SER A 434 -2.95 -5.52 -2.02
N GLU A 435 -2.36 -5.01 -0.95
CA GLU A 435 -0.90 -5.00 -0.72
C GLU A 435 -0.29 -6.39 -0.46
N THR A 436 -1.12 -7.41 -0.25
CA THR A 436 -0.67 -8.82 -0.22
C THR A 436 -0.44 -9.40 -1.61
N GLY A 437 -0.76 -8.66 -2.68
CA GLY A 437 -0.62 -9.14 -4.05
C GLY A 437 -1.68 -10.17 -4.47
N GLU A 438 -2.79 -10.29 -3.74
CA GLU A 438 -3.78 -11.35 -3.92
C GLU A 438 -5.22 -10.84 -3.73
N ALA A 439 -6.18 -11.46 -4.45
CA ALA A 439 -7.60 -11.14 -4.38
C ALA A 439 -8.21 -11.37 -2.99
N SER A 440 -7.66 -12.32 -2.23
CA SER A 440 -8.11 -12.65 -0.89
C SER A 440 -8.16 -11.43 0.03
N ASN A 441 -7.25 -10.46 -0.14
CA ASN A 441 -7.20 -9.26 0.69
C ASN A 441 -8.47 -8.40 0.53
N PHE A 442 -8.92 -8.14 -0.72
CA PHE A 442 -10.16 -7.40 -0.95
C PHE A 442 -11.39 -8.18 -0.48
N LEU A 443 -11.46 -9.46 -0.84
CA LEU A 443 -12.58 -10.34 -0.46
C LEU A 443 -12.73 -10.41 1.06
N GLN A 444 -11.63 -10.62 1.79
CA GLN A 444 -11.62 -10.73 3.25
C GLN A 444 -12.23 -9.53 3.95
N TYR A 445 -11.83 -8.33 3.54
CA TYR A 445 -12.23 -7.12 4.27
C TYR A 445 -13.55 -6.54 3.80
N TRP A 446 -13.85 -6.61 2.49
CA TRP A 446 -14.92 -5.82 1.89
C TRP A 446 -16.13 -6.63 1.45
N VAL A 447 -15.95 -7.92 1.09
CA VAL A 447 -17.00 -8.70 0.42
C VAL A 447 -17.57 -9.79 1.32
N THR A 448 -16.71 -10.58 1.97
CA THR A 448 -17.12 -11.70 2.81
C THR A 448 -18.07 -11.25 3.92
N THR A 449 -19.08 -12.06 4.20
CA THR A 449 -20.02 -11.84 5.30
C THR A 449 -19.29 -11.59 6.61
N THR A 450 -19.64 -10.52 7.32
CA THR A 450 -18.95 -10.12 8.54
C THR A 450 -18.99 -11.21 9.61
N ASN A 451 -17.83 -11.70 9.99
CA ASN A 451 -17.64 -12.64 11.09
C ASN A 451 -16.37 -12.23 11.89
N LYS A 452 -16.60 -11.77 13.13
CA LYS A 452 -15.52 -11.25 13.98
C LYS A 452 -14.57 -12.36 14.45
N ASP A 453 -15.08 -13.56 14.68
CA ASP A 453 -14.29 -14.69 15.15
C ASP A 453 -13.32 -15.20 14.08
N LEU A 454 -13.72 -15.10 12.82
CA LEU A 454 -12.89 -15.42 11.66
C LEU A 454 -12.05 -14.22 11.16
N GLY A 455 -12.27 -13.01 11.68
CA GLY A 455 -11.57 -11.80 11.24
C GLY A 455 -11.89 -11.36 9.81
N VAL A 456 -13.11 -11.64 9.33
CA VAL A 456 -13.56 -11.31 7.97
C VAL A 456 -14.69 -10.29 7.96
N GLY A 457 -14.86 -9.58 6.85
CA GLY A 457 -15.93 -8.60 6.64
C GLY A 457 -15.77 -7.32 7.46
N GLY A 458 -14.55 -6.99 7.93
CA GLY A 458 -14.31 -5.86 8.81
C GLY A 458 -14.63 -4.48 8.19
N SER A 459 -14.62 -4.39 6.86
CA SER A 459 -15.01 -3.20 6.08
C SER A 459 -16.30 -3.41 5.28
N ASN A 460 -16.98 -4.52 5.46
CA ASN A 460 -18.27 -4.79 4.80
C ASN A 460 -19.40 -4.04 5.50
N TYR A 461 -19.34 -2.70 5.48
CA TYR A 461 -20.35 -1.84 6.11
C TYR A 461 -21.72 -1.90 5.44
N GLY A 462 -21.76 -2.31 4.16
CA GLY A 462 -22.99 -2.52 3.39
C GLY A 462 -23.73 -3.81 3.71
N ALA A 463 -23.14 -4.67 4.57
CA ALA A 463 -23.68 -5.95 5.00
C ALA A 463 -24.06 -6.88 3.82
N TYR A 464 -23.25 -6.88 2.76
CA TYR A 464 -23.37 -7.89 1.71
C TYR A 464 -23.12 -9.28 2.29
N SER A 465 -23.84 -10.28 1.82
CA SER A 465 -23.72 -11.67 2.23
C SER A 465 -24.06 -12.61 1.09
N ASN A 466 -23.17 -13.55 0.82
CA ASN A 466 -23.39 -14.64 -0.14
C ASN A 466 -22.69 -15.91 0.41
N PRO A 467 -23.47 -16.90 0.89
CA PRO A 467 -22.91 -18.11 1.51
C PRO A 467 -22.00 -18.93 0.58
N GLU A 468 -22.29 -18.98 -0.72
CA GLU A 468 -21.46 -19.69 -1.69
C GLU A 468 -20.09 -19.00 -1.87
N LEU A 469 -20.08 -17.67 -1.95
CA LEU A 469 -18.86 -16.88 -1.99
C LEU A 469 -18.05 -17.06 -0.71
N ASP A 470 -18.71 -17.01 0.46
CA ASP A 470 -18.05 -17.18 1.76
C ASP A 470 -17.38 -18.54 1.87
N GLU A 471 -18.04 -19.63 1.43
CA GLU A 471 -17.48 -20.99 1.42
C GLU A 471 -16.22 -21.06 0.54
N LYS A 472 -16.29 -20.54 -0.69
CA LYS A 472 -15.14 -20.54 -1.62
C LYS A 472 -13.98 -19.73 -1.05
N PHE A 473 -14.25 -18.55 -0.53
CA PHE A 473 -13.23 -17.70 0.08
C PHE A 473 -12.59 -18.35 1.30
N LEU A 474 -13.39 -18.88 2.25
CA LEU A 474 -12.88 -19.52 3.46
C LEU A 474 -12.10 -20.81 3.17
N THR A 475 -12.45 -21.50 2.08
CA THR A 475 -11.67 -22.64 1.59
C THR A 475 -10.35 -22.15 0.98
N ALA A 476 -10.39 -21.11 0.15
CA ALA A 476 -9.19 -20.57 -0.49
C ALA A 476 -8.11 -20.15 0.52
N ILE A 477 -8.49 -19.39 1.56
CA ILE A 477 -7.53 -18.89 2.56
C ILE A 477 -6.92 -19.98 3.46
N ARG A 478 -7.34 -21.24 3.30
CA ARG A 478 -6.79 -22.43 3.98
C ARG A 478 -6.10 -23.40 3.02
N THR A 479 -6.09 -23.10 1.72
CA THR A 479 -5.55 -23.96 0.67
C THR A 479 -4.11 -23.56 0.37
N LEU A 480 -3.14 -24.42 0.66
CA LEU A 480 -1.71 -24.18 0.40
C LEU A 480 -1.34 -24.33 -1.08
N ASP A 481 -2.08 -25.14 -1.84
CA ASP A 481 -1.91 -25.28 -3.27
C ASP A 481 -2.29 -23.97 -3.97
N ASP A 482 -1.30 -23.31 -4.57
CA ASP A 482 -1.44 -21.97 -5.16
C ASP A 482 -2.42 -21.95 -6.33
N ASP A 483 -2.41 -22.95 -7.20
CA ASP A 483 -3.29 -23.02 -8.38
C ASP A 483 -4.75 -23.20 -7.94
N LYS A 484 -4.99 -24.13 -7.03
CA LYS A 484 -6.31 -24.37 -6.48
C LYS A 484 -6.83 -23.17 -5.67
N ARG A 485 -5.94 -22.49 -4.91
CA ARG A 485 -6.29 -21.26 -4.19
C ARG A 485 -6.68 -20.16 -5.17
N SER A 486 -5.89 -19.98 -6.23
CA SER A 486 -6.19 -18.99 -7.28
C SER A 486 -7.55 -19.24 -7.92
N GLU A 487 -7.87 -20.48 -8.27
CA GLU A 487 -9.16 -20.85 -8.85
C GLU A 487 -10.35 -20.53 -7.90
N LEU A 488 -10.24 -20.89 -6.62
CA LEU A 488 -11.27 -20.60 -5.62
C LEU A 488 -11.48 -19.09 -5.43
N LEU A 489 -10.39 -18.31 -5.43
CA LEU A 489 -10.45 -16.85 -5.34
C LEU A 489 -11.10 -16.23 -6.58
N GLN A 490 -10.77 -16.71 -7.79
CA GLN A 490 -11.40 -16.28 -9.03
C GLN A 490 -12.90 -16.53 -9.01
N GLN A 491 -13.34 -17.71 -8.54
CA GLN A 491 -14.76 -18.04 -8.41
C GLN A 491 -15.46 -17.11 -7.42
N ALA A 492 -14.83 -16.79 -6.27
CA ALA A 492 -15.38 -15.86 -5.29
C ALA A 492 -15.46 -14.42 -5.83
N VAL A 493 -14.44 -13.97 -6.58
CA VAL A 493 -14.45 -12.67 -7.27
C VAL A 493 -15.58 -12.63 -8.29
N GLN A 494 -15.76 -13.69 -9.10
CA GLN A 494 -16.81 -13.75 -10.11
C GLN A 494 -18.22 -13.66 -9.49
N LEU A 495 -18.49 -14.43 -8.43
CA LEU A 495 -19.77 -14.36 -7.71
C LEU A 495 -20.08 -12.94 -7.20
N SER A 496 -19.05 -12.26 -6.65
CA SER A 496 -19.20 -10.88 -6.17
C SER A 496 -19.47 -9.88 -7.30
N LEU A 497 -18.87 -10.09 -8.48
CA LEU A 497 -19.12 -9.26 -9.67
C LEU A 497 -20.48 -9.52 -10.28
N ASP A 498 -20.92 -10.78 -10.35
CA ASP A 498 -22.24 -11.15 -10.87
C ASP A 498 -23.34 -10.55 -10.01
N ASP A 499 -23.18 -10.58 -8.69
CA ASP A 499 -24.08 -9.95 -7.72
C ASP A 499 -23.95 -8.43 -7.70
N MET A 500 -22.93 -7.87 -8.31
CA MET A 500 -22.54 -6.46 -8.18
C MET A 500 -22.53 -6.02 -6.71
N ALA A 501 -21.82 -6.77 -5.87
CA ALA A 501 -21.70 -6.50 -4.44
C ALA A 501 -21.11 -5.11 -4.16
N HIS A 502 -20.15 -4.72 -5.00
CA HIS A 502 -19.56 -3.39 -5.08
C HIS A 502 -19.52 -2.95 -6.55
N ILE A 503 -19.50 -1.65 -6.80
CA ILE A 503 -19.37 -1.12 -8.16
C ILE A 503 -17.91 -0.68 -8.36
N PRO A 504 -17.06 -1.48 -9.04
CA PRO A 504 -15.70 -1.06 -9.38
C PRO A 504 -15.72 0.12 -10.35
N LEU A 505 -14.79 1.06 -10.21
CA LEU A 505 -14.69 2.25 -11.04
C LEU A 505 -13.41 2.25 -11.87
N HIS A 506 -12.26 2.37 -11.20
CA HIS A 506 -10.95 2.38 -11.85
C HIS A 506 -9.87 1.93 -10.86
N PHE A 507 -8.72 1.50 -11.41
CA PHE A 507 -7.48 1.39 -10.65
C PHE A 507 -6.75 2.72 -10.73
N GLU A 508 -6.27 3.21 -9.57
CA GLU A 508 -5.38 4.38 -9.54
C GLU A 508 -4.01 4.03 -10.13
N SER A 509 -3.25 5.04 -10.53
CA SER A 509 -1.83 4.90 -10.84
C SER A 509 -0.99 5.76 -9.91
N GLY A 510 0.16 5.25 -9.51
CA GLY A 510 1.21 6.06 -8.89
C GLY A 510 1.90 6.89 -9.97
N VAL A 511 2.16 8.15 -9.67
CA VAL A 511 2.86 9.05 -10.58
C VAL A 511 4.02 9.70 -9.86
N TRP A 512 5.19 9.67 -10.48
CA TRP A 512 6.39 10.35 -10.00
C TRP A 512 6.96 11.21 -11.11
N ALA A 513 7.51 12.37 -10.73
CA ALA A 513 8.26 13.20 -11.65
C ALA A 513 9.65 13.51 -11.06
N PHE A 514 10.65 13.57 -11.92
CA PHE A 514 12.04 13.67 -11.51
C PHE A 514 12.88 14.50 -12.46
N ARG A 515 13.96 15.09 -11.96
CA ARG A 515 14.87 15.89 -12.77
C ARG A 515 15.63 15.03 -13.79
N LYS A 516 16.13 15.68 -14.83
CA LYS A 516 17.06 15.05 -15.79
C LYS A 516 18.27 14.44 -15.06
N GLY A 517 18.70 13.28 -15.53
CA GLY A 517 19.82 12.53 -14.94
C GLY A 517 19.41 11.61 -13.79
N ILE A 518 18.11 11.41 -13.59
CA ILE A 518 17.53 10.39 -12.70
C ILE A 518 16.64 9.47 -13.51
N ASN A 519 16.70 8.17 -13.22
CA ASN A 519 15.71 7.19 -13.57
C ASN A 519 14.95 6.78 -12.30
N TYR A 520 13.64 6.59 -12.41
CA TYR A 520 12.82 6.16 -11.29
C TYR A 520 11.90 5.02 -11.67
N VAL A 521 11.95 3.93 -10.90
CA VAL A 521 11.06 2.79 -11.04
C VAL A 521 9.90 2.94 -10.05
N GLY A 522 8.70 3.21 -10.56
CA GLY A 522 7.49 3.32 -9.74
C GLY A 522 7.04 1.96 -9.21
N ARG A 523 6.28 1.96 -8.12
CA ARG A 523 5.76 0.77 -7.44
C ARG A 523 4.24 0.72 -7.49
N ALA A 524 3.70 -0.49 -7.65
CA ALA A 524 2.25 -0.72 -7.67
C ALA A 524 1.59 -0.50 -6.28
N ASP A 525 2.36 -0.55 -5.18
CA ASP A 525 1.91 -0.19 -3.84
C ASP A 525 1.97 1.34 -3.56
N GLN A 526 2.38 2.14 -4.54
CA GLN A 526 2.51 3.60 -4.47
C GLN A 526 3.52 4.12 -3.43
N ARG A 527 4.42 3.28 -2.93
CA ARG A 527 5.48 3.71 -2.01
C ARG A 527 6.58 4.44 -2.79
N THR A 528 7.02 5.58 -2.30
CA THR A 528 8.15 6.33 -2.86
C THR A 528 9.44 5.89 -2.19
N MET A 529 10.30 5.21 -2.96
CA MET A 529 11.53 4.59 -2.46
C MET A 529 12.76 5.23 -3.09
N ALA A 530 13.69 5.73 -2.27
CA ALA A 530 14.97 6.27 -2.74
C ALA A 530 15.84 5.20 -3.44
N THR A 531 15.73 3.94 -3.04
CA THR A 531 16.40 2.80 -3.66
C THR A 531 15.93 2.50 -5.09
N HIS A 532 14.83 3.10 -5.52
CA HIS A 532 14.29 2.97 -6.87
C HIS A 532 14.64 4.17 -7.78
N ALA A 533 15.33 5.16 -7.22
CA ALA A 533 15.90 6.27 -7.96
C ALA A 533 17.36 5.97 -8.27
N SER A 534 17.72 5.79 -9.52
CA SER A 534 19.09 5.60 -9.97
C SER A 534 19.60 6.81 -10.73
N ILE A 535 20.93 6.98 -10.78
CA ILE A 535 21.58 7.99 -11.59
C ILE A 535 21.53 7.49 -13.05
N ALA A 536 20.94 8.29 -13.95
CA ALA A 536 20.94 7.96 -15.37
C ALA A 536 22.36 8.13 -15.93
N GLU A 537 22.82 7.14 -16.71
CA GLU A 537 24.10 7.16 -17.41
C GLU A 537 24.20 8.26 -18.48
#